data_5fd19eb5a3d38a6ceb61cbfd397865dc
#
_entry.id   5fd19eb5a3d38a6ceb61cbfd397865dc
#
_cell.length_a   1.000
_cell.length_b   1.000
_cell.length_c   1.000
_cell.angle_alpha   90.00
_cell.angle_beta   90.00
_cell.angle_gamma   90.00
#
_symmetry.space_group_name_H-M   'P 1'
#
loop_
_entity.id
_entity.type
_entity.pdbx_description
1 polymer ?
#
loop_
_entity_poly.entity_id
_entity_poly.type
_entity_poly.pdbx_seq_one_letter_code
_entity_poly.pdbx_strand_id
1 'polypeptide(L)'
;IGDKYPGSEMEKLRAEARDKFGIDSDNFNLGITGQSRVGKSTLINALCGRDDYHEEAAKIDINECTHEVKGYPHPDVKHLILYDLPGAGTRTHPVGTYFCDKRLYVFDCLLVIMAGGTFEDDLILAKLAQEKGTPVVFIRNKTMADFNNKQKDPKYKDMNEKEIIDDMLLTTKNHISGELDRTGIKNPNIFIIEAHSLHQLGEAKFEELDLLKHLSELQHPHKDLSLEDLKPH
;
A
#
# COMPACT_ATOMS: atom_id res chain seq x y z
N ILE A 1 -21.09 -10.32 12.31
CA ILE A 1 -22.06 -9.22 12.08
C ILE A 1 -22.10 -9.09 10.57
N GLY A 2 -23.10 -9.81 9.95
CA GLY A 2 -23.26 -9.89 8.50
C GLY A 2 -23.58 -8.53 7.89
N ASP A 3 -23.38 -8.42 6.59
CA ASP A 3 -23.55 -7.23 5.77
C ASP A 3 -24.69 -6.34 6.23
N LYS A 4 -24.32 -5.23 6.85
CA LYS A 4 -25.29 -4.25 7.34
C LYS A 4 -25.91 -3.43 6.21
N TYR A 5 -25.32 -3.54 5.01
CA TYR A 5 -25.77 -2.80 3.81
C TYR A 5 -25.72 -3.71 2.58
N PRO A 6 -26.83 -3.89 1.84
CA PRO A 6 -26.83 -4.52 0.51
C PRO A 6 -25.89 -3.77 -0.45
N GLY A 7 -25.31 -4.45 -1.43
CA GLY A 7 -24.31 -3.88 -2.36
C GLY A 7 -24.69 -2.52 -2.95
N SER A 8 -25.97 -2.35 -3.33
CA SER A 8 -26.47 -1.06 -3.86
C SER A 8 -26.44 0.10 -2.84
N GLU A 9 -26.55 -0.20 -1.55
CA GLU A 9 -26.50 0.83 -0.50
C GLU A 9 -25.06 1.24 -0.18
N MET A 10 -24.12 0.30 -0.22
CA MET A 10 -22.69 0.61 -0.10
C MET A 10 -22.19 1.43 -1.30
N GLU A 11 -22.64 1.15 -2.51
CA GLU A 11 -22.29 1.94 -3.69
C GLU A 11 -22.79 3.38 -3.59
N LYS A 12 -24.00 3.58 -3.10
CA LYS A 12 -24.53 4.94 -2.83
C LYS A 12 -23.72 5.66 -1.78
N LEU A 13 -23.38 5.00 -0.68
CA LEU A 13 -22.55 5.58 0.37
C LEU A 13 -21.15 5.95 -0.13
N ARG A 14 -20.57 5.13 -1.01
CA ARG A 14 -19.30 5.44 -1.69
C ARG A 14 -19.44 6.67 -2.58
N ALA A 15 -20.47 6.73 -3.42
CA ALA A 15 -20.68 7.85 -4.33
C ALA A 15 -20.87 9.17 -3.57
N GLU A 16 -21.73 9.20 -2.54
CA GLU A 16 -21.92 10.36 -1.69
C GLU A 16 -20.64 10.79 -0.94
N ALA A 17 -19.85 9.80 -0.50
CA ALA A 17 -18.60 10.08 0.18
C ALA A 17 -17.53 10.61 -0.78
N ARG A 18 -17.44 10.07 -2.00
CA ARG A 18 -16.55 10.55 -3.06
C ARG A 18 -16.85 11.99 -3.44
N ASP A 19 -18.12 12.31 -3.68
CA ASP A 19 -18.57 13.67 -3.98
C ASP A 19 -18.16 14.66 -2.86
N LYS A 20 -18.41 14.29 -1.61
CA LYS A 20 -18.04 15.13 -0.46
C LYS A 20 -16.54 15.38 -0.30
N PHE A 21 -15.69 14.44 -0.71
CA PHE A 21 -14.23 14.57 -0.63
C PHE A 21 -13.58 15.03 -1.94
N GLY A 22 -14.38 15.29 -2.97
CA GLY A 22 -13.87 15.64 -4.31
C GLY A 22 -13.05 14.51 -4.95
N ILE A 23 -13.37 13.24 -4.61
CA ILE A 23 -12.75 12.06 -5.20
C ILE A 23 -13.56 11.67 -6.42
N ASP A 24 -12.97 11.85 -7.59
CA ASP A 24 -13.62 11.54 -8.86
C ASP A 24 -13.74 10.02 -9.04
N SER A 25 -14.96 9.54 -9.26
CA SER A 25 -15.25 8.12 -9.53
C SER A 25 -14.73 7.64 -10.88
N ASP A 26 -14.44 8.56 -11.80
CA ASP A 26 -13.84 8.24 -13.09
C ASP A 26 -12.34 7.91 -12.99
N ASN A 27 -11.72 8.14 -11.84
CA ASN A 27 -10.34 7.81 -11.58
C ASN A 27 -10.23 6.49 -10.79
N PHE A 28 -9.12 5.79 -10.99
CA PHE A 28 -8.71 4.71 -10.12
C PHE A 28 -7.96 5.30 -8.92
N ASN A 29 -8.57 5.24 -7.77
CA ASN A 29 -8.12 5.94 -6.57
C ASN A 29 -7.47 4.96 -5.61
N LEU A 30 -6.14 4.97 -5.52
CA LEU A 30 -5.36 4.16 -4.59
C LEU A 30 -5.11 4.92 -3.29
N GLY A 31 -5.61 4.42 -2.18
CA GLY A 31 -5.31 4.94 -0.85
C GLY A 31 -4.05 4.27 -0.28
N ILE A 32 -3.07 5.06 0.16
CA ILE A 32 -1.80 4.57 0.70
C ILE A 32 -1.73 4.93 2.18
N THR A 33 -1.69 3.92 3.03
CA THR A 33 -1.73 4.06 4.49
C THR A 33 -0.63 3.23 5.16
N GLY A 34 -0.44 3.43 6.45
CA GLY A 34 0.58 2.79 7.28
C GLY A 34 1.19 3.76 8.26
N GLN A 35 1.94 3.27 9.21
CA GLN A 35 2.57 4.06 10.26
C GLN A 35 3.50 5.15 9.70
N SER A 36 3.86 6.10 10.56
CA SER A 36 4.86 7.11 10.18
C SER A 36 6.19 6.46 9.82
N ARG A 37 6.89 7.00 8.83
CA ARG A 37 8.23 6.58 8.39
C ARG A 37 8.33 5.19 7.75
N VAL A 38 7.24 4.54 7.40
CA VAL A 38 7.27 3.25 6.68
C VAL A 38 7.62 3.39 5.19
N GLY A 39 7.58 4.60 4.64
CA GLY A 39 7.92 4.91 3.25
C GLY A 39 6.70 5.13 2.34
N LYS A 40 5.57 5.63 2.86
CA LYS A 40 4.39 5.97 2.05
C LYS A 40 4.71 6.95 0.94
N SER A 41 5.26 8.11 1.30
CA SER A 41 5.62 9.16 0.33
C SER A 41 6.69 8.68 -0.66
N THR A 42 7.66 7.88 -0.21
CA THR A 42 8.64 7.24 -1.10
C THR A 42 7.99 6.32 -2.12
N LEU A 43 7.02 5.51 -1.69
CA LEU A 43 6.29 4.62 -2.61
C LEU A 43 5.45 5.43 -3.61
N ILE A 44 4.78 6.50 -3.18
CA ILE A 44 4.03 7.40 -4.06
C ILE A 44 4.96 7.99 -5.12
N ASN A 45 6.10 8.54 -4.70
CA ASN A 45 7.08 9.13 -5.60
C ASN A 45 7.60 8.09 -6.60
N ALA A 46 7.96 6.91 -6.10
CA ALA A 46 8.47 5.83 -6.94
C ALA A 46 7.43 5.34 -7.96
N LEU A 47 6.17 5.15 -7.56
CA LEU A 47 5.09 4.79 -8.48
C LEU A 47 4.82 5.89 -9.52
N CYS A 48 4.98 7.16 -9.17
CA CYS A 48 4.85 8.30 -10.09
C CYS A 48 6.12 8.55 -10.93
N GLY A 49 7.16 7.74 -10.83
CA GLY A 49 8.43 7.99 -11.53
C GLY A 49 9.13 9.28 -11.12
N ARG A 50 8.84 9.82 -9.92
CA ARG A 50 9.39 11.08 -9.40
C ARG A 50 10.48 10.77 -8.39
N ASP A 51 11.61 11.47 -8.48
CA ASP A 51 12.57 11.48 -7.37
C ASP A 51 12.01 12.29 -6.18
N ASP A 52 12.61 12.08 -5.00
CA ASP A 52 12.14 12.70 -3.76
C ASP A 52 12.32 14.22 -3.72
N TYR A 53 13.04 14.82 -4.67
CA TYR A 53 13.32 16.26 -4.79
C TYR A 53 12.47 16.94 -5.87
N HIS A 54 11.63 16.19 -6.58
CA HIS A 54 10.74 16.75 -7.59
C HIS A 54 9.72 17.72 -6.97
N GLU A 55 9.38 18.83 -7.65
CA GLU A 55 8.44 19.83 -7.11
C GLU A 55 7.06 19.27 -6.75
N GLU A 56 6.59 18.30 -7.54
CA GLU A 56 5.30 17.64 -7.33
C GLU A 56 5.42 16.34 -6.52
N ALA A 57 6.59 16.01 -5.99
CA ALA A 57 6.78 14.82 -5.17
C ALA A 57 5.97 14.90 -3.87
N ALA A 58 5.57 13.75 -3.38
CA ALA A 58 5.07 13.61 -2.03
C ALA A 58 6.22 13.94 -1.05
N LYS A 59 6.00 14.89 -0.17
CA LYS A 59 7.03 15.32 0.78
C LYS A 59 7.39 14.17 1.72
N ILE A 60 8.67 13.84 1.73
CA ILE A 60 9.24 12.91 2.72
C ILE A 60 9.63 13.74 3.93
N ASP A 61 8.76 13.79 4.92
CA ASP A 61 9.04 14.54 6.14
C ASP A 61 9.42 13.60 7.28
N ILE A 62 10.53 13.94 7.94
CA ILE A 62 11.05 13.17 9.08
C ILE A 62 10.26 13.52 10.36
N ASN A 63 9.62 14.68 10.40
CA ASN A 63 9.00 15.24 11.60
C ASN A 63 7.48 15.45 11.53
N GLU A 64 6.86 15.43 10.35
CA GLU A 64 5.43 15.66 10.22
C GLU A 64 4.67 14.37 9.88
N CYS A 65 3.61 14.11 10.64
CA CYS A 65 2.57 13.18 10.24
C CYS A 65 1.69 13.89 9.19
N THR A 66 1.39 13.23 8.08
CA THR A 66 0.37 13.67 7.14
C THR A 66 -0.94 13.88 7.90
N HIS A 67 -1.42 15.13 8.00
CA HIS A 67 -2.65 15.46 8.73
C HIS A 67 -3.89 15.43 7.84
N GLU A 68 -3.70 15.59 6.53
CA GLU A 68 -4.77 15.67 5.54
C GLU A 68 -4.56 14.63 4.43
N VAL A 69 -5.67 14.17 3.86
CA VAL A 69 -5.65 13.30 2.68
C VAL A 69 -5.21 14.13 1.47
N LYS A 70 -4.14 13.74 0.82
CA LYS A 70 -3.61 14.44 -0.36
C LYS A 70 -3.50 13.48 -1.54
N GLY A 71 -4.11 13.88 -2.66
CA GLY A 71 -4.04 13.13 -3.92
C GLY A 71 -2.86 13.58 -4.79
N TYR A 72 -2.20 12.60 -5.40
CA TYR A 72 -1.10 12.76 -6.35
C TYR A 72 -1.48 12.08 -7.66
N PRO A 73 -1.88 12.85 -8.70
CA PRO A 73 -2.14 12.27 -10.01
C PRO A 73 -0.87 11.65 -10.59
N HIS A 74 -1.02 10.46 -11.16
CA HIS A 74 0.09 9.82 -11.85
C HIS A 74 0.40 10.61 -13.13
N PRO A 75 1.67 10.95 -13.45
CA PRO A 75 2.01 11.82 -14.58
C PRO A 75 1.64 11.19 -15.93
N ASP A 76 1.84 9.90 -16.10
CA ASP A 76 1.70 9.21 -17.37
C ASP A 76 0.41 8.38 -17.47
N VAL A 77 -0.12 7.92 -16.35
CA VAL A 77 -1.36 7.12 -16.30
C VAL A 77 -2.55 8.04 -16.03
N LYS A 78 -3.26 8.38 -17.08
CA LYS A 78 -4.52 9.14 -16.95
C LYS A 78 -5.46 8.37 -16.04
N HIS A 79 -6.13 9.08 -15.14
CA HIS A 79 -7.13 8.51 -14.25
C HIS A 79 -6.59 7.61 -13.11
N LEU A 80 -5.27 7.60 -12.86
CA LEU A 80 -4.70 7.01 -11.65
C LEU A 80 -4.32 8.14 -10.68
N ILE A 81 -4.88 8.08 -9.47
CA ILE A 81 -4.55 9.01 -8.39
C ILE A 81 -4.12 8.21 -7.15
N LEU A 82 -2.95 8.57 -6.64
CA LEU A 82 -2.38 8.00 -5.44
C LEU A 82 -2.66 8.96 -4.27
N TYR A 83 -3.29 8.48 -3.22
CA TYR A 83 -3.64 9.32 -2.06
C TYR A 83 -2.76 8.98 -0.86
N ASP A 84 -1.99 9.94 -0.37
CA ASP A 84 -1.29 9.82 0.90
C ASP A 84 -2.29 10.00 2.05
N LEU A 85 -2.45 8.94 2.82
CA LEU A 85 -3.35 8.92 3.95
C LEU A 85 -2.56 9.09 5.24
N PRO A 86 -3.05 9.91 6.19
CA PRO A 86 -2.45 9.99 7.50
C PRO A 86 -2.35 8.61 8.14
N GLY A 87 -1.30 8.35 8.93
CA GLY A 87 -1.19 7.09 9.67
C GLY A 87 -2.34 6.92 10.66
N ALA A 88 -2.94 5.73 10.71
CA ALA A 88 -3.90 5.37 11.74
C ALA A 88 -3.19 5.20 13.10
N GLY A 89 -3.93 5.26 14.22
CA GLY A 89 -3.39 4.96 15.55
C GLY A 89 -2.64 6.10 16.23
N THR A 90 -2.80 7.34 15.79
CA THR A 90 -2.31 8.49 16.55
C THR A 90 -3.26 8.78 17.73
N ARG A 91 -2.76 9.45 18.79
CA ARG A 91 -3.59 9.84 19.95
C ARG A 91 -4.83 10.66 19.57
N THR A 92 -4.78 11.33 18.42
CA THR A 92 -5.86 12.17 17.89
C THR A 92 -6.83 11.41 17.00
N HIS A 93 -6.47 10.22 16.51
CA HIS A 93 -7.27 9.44 15.57
C HIS A 93 -7.25 7.94 15.91
N PRO A 94 -8.12 7.50 16.87
CA PRO A 94 -8.31 6.07 17.12
C PRO A 94 -8.76 5.34 15.84
N VAL A 95 -8.21 4.16 15.57
CA VAL A 95 -8.39 3.43 14.30
C VAL A 95 -9.85 3.21 13.92
N GLY A 96 -10.70 2.89 14.90
CA GLY A 96 -12.12 2.61 14.65
C GLY A 96 -12.92 3.82 14.14
N THR A 97 -12.60 5.02 14.63
CA THR A 97 -13.18 6.27 14.12
C THR A 97 -12.48 6.75 12.86
N TYR A 98 -11.15 6.56 12.78
CA TYR A 98 -10.33 6.96 11.64
C TYR A 98 -10.84 6.41 10.31
N PHE A 99 -11.17 5.10 10.23
CA PHE A 99 -11.68 4.49 9.01
C PHE A 99 -12.98 5.13 8.54
N CYS A 100 -13.91 5.38 9.48
CA CYS A 100 -15.19 6.02 9.19
C CYS A 100 -15.05 7.52 8.93
N ASP A 101 -14.26 8.23 9.74
CA ASP A 101 -14.07 9.69 9.64
C ASP A 101 -13.33 10.06 8.35
N LYS A 102 -12.33 9.29 7.98
CA LYS A 102 -11.58 9.46 6.71
C LYS A 102 -12.23 8.72 5.54
N ARG A 103 -13.33 7.98 5.79
CA ARG A 103 -14.12 7.26 4.78
C ARG A 103 -13.25 6.43 3.84
N LEU A 104 -12.33 5.64 4.39
CA LEU A 104 -11.35 4.89 3.60
C LEU A 104 -11.97 3.88 2.61
N TYR A 105 -13.26 3.59 2.76
CA TYR A 105 -14.04 2.79 1.81
C TYR A 105 -14.33 3.49 0.46
N VAL A 106 -13.95 4.78 0.30
CA VAL A 106 -14.11 5.51 -0.98
C VAL A 106 -13.04 5.13 -2.00
N PHE A 107 -11.90 4.60 -1.55
CA PHE A 107 -10.81 4.19 -2.43
C PHE A 107 -11.12 2.87 -3.12
N ASP A 108 -10.59 2.70 -4.34
CA ASP A 108 -10.76 1.48 -5.13
C ASP A 108 -9.87 0.35 -4.60
N CYS A 109 -8.74 0.70 -4.00
CA CYS A 109 -7.86 -0.21 -3.27
C CYS A 109 -7.10 0.54 -2.17
N LEU A 110 -6.79 -0.15 -1.07
CA LEU A 110 -5.90 0.35 -0.01
C LEU A 110 -4.58 -0.41 -0.04
N LEU A 111 -3.48 0.33 -0.12
CA LEU A 111 -2.12 -0.16 0.05
C LEU A 111 -1.71 0.11 1.50
N VAL A 112 -1.57 -0.95 2.29
CA VAL A 112 -1.15 -0.89 3.69
C VAL A 112 0.36 -1.16 3.75
N ILE A 113 1.13 -0.09 4.01
CA ILE A 113 2.60 -0.16 4.01
C ILE A 113 3.11 -0.37 5.42
N MET A 114 4.01 -1.33 5.58
CA MET A 114 4.69 -1.63 6.82
C MET A 114 6.22 -1.71 6.62
N ALA A 115 6.98 -1.36 7.67
CA ALA A 115 8.43 -1.51 7.70
C ALA A 115 8.79 -2.14 9.06
N GLY A 116 9.17 -3.41 9.07
CA GLY A 116 9.29 -4.22 10.27
C GLY A 116 8.09 -5.14 10.47
N GLY A 117 7.56 -5.23 11.68
CA GLY A 117 6.36 -6.02 11.98
C GLY A 117 5.05 -5.36 11.53
N THR A 118 3.97 -6.09 11.71
CA THR A 118 2.61 -5.56 11.57
C THR A 118 2.23 -4.75 12.81
N PHE A 119 1.44 -3.70 12.62
CA PHE A 119 0.90 -2.92 13.72
C PHE A 119 -0.59 -3.22 13.86
N GLU A 120 -1.07 -3.32 15.10
CA GLU A 120 -2.47 -3.64 15.41
C GLU A 120 -3.44 -2.70 14.69
N ASP A 121 -3.09 -1.42 14.63
CA ASP A 121 -3.89 -0.40 13.95
C ASP A 121 -4.03 -0.64 12.45
N ASP A 122 -2.95 -1.07 11.78
CA ASP A 122 -2.97 -1.40 10.35
C ASP A 122 -3.83 -2.65 10.08
N LEU A 123 -3.79 -3.61 10.99
CA LEU A 123 -4.60 -4.84 10.91
C LEU A 123 -6.10 -4.54 11.08
N ILE A 124 -6.46 -3.71 12.07
CA ILE A 124 -7.84 -3.29 12.29
C ILE A 124 -8.37 -2.52 11.07
N LEU A 125 -7.56 -1.61 10.53
CA LEU A 125 -7.91 -0.83 9.35
C LEU A 125 -8.16 -1.73 8.13
N ALA A 126 -7.27 -2.67 7.88
CA ALA A 126 -7.39 -3.61 6.77
C ALA A 126 -8.65 -4.49 6.91
N LYS A 127 -8.95 -4.94 8.12
CA LYS A 127 -10.17 -5.71 8.40
C LYS A 127 -11.44 -4.90 8.12
N LEU A 128 -11.50 -3.66 8.60
CA LEU A 128 -12.61 -2.76 8.33
C LEU A 128 -12.78 -2.48 6.83
N ALA A 129 -11.67 -2.34 6.09
CA ALA A 129 -11.70 -2.18 4.65
C ALA A 129 -12.30 -3.40 3.94
N GLN A 130 -11.85 -4.60 4.30
CA GLN A 130 -12.40 -5.84 3.75
C GLN A 130 -13.90 -6.02 4.08
N GLU A 131 -14.33 -5.70 5.31
CA GLU A 131 -15.73 -5.73 5.70
C GLU A 131 -16.61 -4.77 4.87
N LYS A 132 -16.01 -3.73 4.31
CA LYS A 132 -16.66 -2.77 3.40
C LYS A 132 -16.46 -3.08 1.92
N GLY A 133 -15.82 -4.23 1.61
CA GLY A 133 -15.55 -4.65 0.25
C GLY A 133 -14.50 -3.80 -0.47
N THR A 134 -13.62 -3.11 0.26
CA THR A 134 -12.46 -2.41 -0.31
C THR A 134 -11.28 -3.38 -0.36
N PRO A 135 -10.72 -3.66 -1.55
CA PRO A 135 -9.52 -4.47 -1.69
C PRO A 135 -8.35 -3.90 -0.87
N VAL A 136 -7.56 -4.79 -0.28
CA VAL A 136 -6.38 -4.42 0.51
C VAL A 136 -5.16 -5.19 0.02
N VAL A 137 -4.08 -4.46 -0.21
CA VAL A 137 -2.75 -5.00 -0.53
C VAL A 137 -1.79 -4.61 0.58
N PHE A 138 -1.08 -5.58 1.12
CA PHE A 138 -0.07 -5.38 2.14
C PHE A 138 1.31 -5.27 1.50
N ILE A 139 2.05 -4.25 1.88
CA ILE A 139 3.37 -3.97 1.32
C ILE A 139 4.40 -3.90 2.45
N ARG A 140 5.31 -4.87 2.50
CA ARG A 140 6.48 -4.83 3.38
C ARG A 140 7.60 -4.08 2.65
N ASN A 141 7.89 -2.88 3.09
CA ASN A 141 8.91 -2.00 2.52
C ASN A 141 10.22 -2.00 3.35
N LYS A 142 11.26 -1.35 2.85
CA LYS A 142 12.60 -1.22 3.48
C LYS A 142 13.29 -2.57 3.65
N THR A 143 13.19 -3.41 2.68
CA THR A 143 13.64 -4.80 2.71
C THR A 143 15.14 -4.95 2.50
N MET A 144 15.78 -3.96 1.86
CA MET A 144 17.22 -3.98 1.59
C MET A 144 18.06 -4.08 2.88
N ALA A 145 17.63 -3.43 3.96
CA ALA A 145 18.31 -3.50 5.24
C ALA A 145 18.29 -4.92 5.83
N ASP A 146 17.14 -5.60 5.73
CA ASP A 146 16.97 -6.98 6.20
C ASP A 146 17.82 -7.94 5.37
N PHE A 147 17.85 -7.76 4.04
CA PHE A 147 18.69 -8.51 3.13
C PHE A 147 20.19 -8.37 3.46
N ASN A 148 20.66 -7.13 3.62
CA ASN A 148 22.06 -6.86 3.98
C ASN A 148 22.44 -7.46 5.34
N ASN A 149 21.52 -7.52 6.30
CA ASN A 149 21.76 -8.15 7.59
C ASN A 149 21.86 -9.68 7.45
N LYS A 150 20.95 -10.31 6.66
CA LYS A 150 21.02 -11.75 6.38
C LYS A 150 22.30 -12.16 5.68
N GLN A 151 22.79 -11.37 4.71
CA GLN A 151 24.07 -11.66 4.04
C GLN A 151 25.27 -11.71 5.01
N LYS A 152 25.20 -10.97 6.11
CA LYS A 152 26.27 -10.94 7.14
C LYS A 152 26.13 -12.04 8.19
N ASP A 153 24.97 -12.70 8.26
CA ASP A 153 24.72 -13.75 9.24
C ASP A 153 25.44 -15.04 8.83
N PRO A 154 26.26 -15.64 9.71
CA PRO A 154 26.96 -16.89 9.44
C PRO A 154 26.06 -18.05 8.98
N LYS A 155 24.78 -18.03 9.31
CA LYS A 155 23.79 -19.03 8.84
C LYS A 155 23.68 -19.06 7.32
N TYR A 156 23.87 -17.92 6.66
CA TYR A 156 23.69 -17.73 5.21
C TYR A 156 24.98 -17.71 4.42
N LYS A 157 26.15 -18.00 5.05
CA LYS A 157 27.48 -17.88 4.45
C LYS A 157 27.69 -18.73 3.18
N ASP A 158 27.01 -19.86 3.09
CA ASP A 158 27.13 -20.82 1.98
C ASP A 158 26.00 -20.67 0.95
N MET A 159 25.08 -19.71 1.14
CA MET A 159 23.95 -19.42 0.25
C MET A 159 24.29 -18.29 -0.72
N ASN A 160 23.85 -18.44 -1.98
CA ASN A 160 23.94 -17.36 -2.95
C ASN A 160 22.85 -16.29 -2.70
N GLU A 161 22.97 -15.15 -3.40
CA GLU A 161 22.07 -14.01 -3.21
C GLU A 161 20.59 -14.39 -3.42
N LYS A 162 20.32 -15.18 -4.46
CA LYS A 162 18.95 -15.61 -4.79
C LYS A 162 18.36 -16.50 -3.69
N GLU A 163 19.13 -17.44 -3.18
CA GLU A 163 18.69 -18.33 -2.08
C GLU A 163 18.38 -17.55 -0.80
N ILE A 164 19.18 -16.49 -0.50
CA ILE A 164 18.92 -15.61 0.64
C ILE A 164 17.62 -14.83 0.43
N ILE A 165 17.39 -14.30 -0.78
CA ILE A 165 16.17 -13.56 -1.11
C ILE A 165 14.97 -14.49 -1.01
N ASP A 166 15.01 -15.68 -1.61
CA ASP A 166 13.90 -16.65 -1.61
C ASP A 166 13.52 -17.05 -0.16
N ASP A 167 14.52 -17.35 0.69
CA ASP A 167 14.29 -17.63 2.12
C ASP A 167 13.67 -16.44 2.85
N MET A 168 14.15 -15.23 2.55
CA MET A 168 13.64 -14.02 3.18
C MET A 168 12.21 -13.72 2.79
N LEU A 169 11.88 -13.83 1.50
CA LEU A 169 10.52 -13.63 1.00
C LEU A 169 9.57 -14.63 1.65
N LEU A 170 9.94 -15.91 1.65
CA LEU A 170 9.13 -16.98 2.23
C LEU A 170 8.90 -16.77 3.72
N THR A 171 9.96 -16.53 4.49
CA THR A 171 9.87 -16.39 5.95
C THR A 171 9.08 -15.14 6.35
N THR A 172 9.29 -14.03 5.65
CA THR A 172 8.58 -12.77 5.92
C THR A 172 7.10 -12.87 5.57
N LYS A 173 6.76 -13.45 4.40
CA LYS A 173 5.35 -13.67 4.02
C LYS A 173 4.62 -14.58 5.00
N ASN A 174 5.24 -15.69 5.40
CA ASN A 174 4.64 -16.61 6.36
C ASN A 174 4.38 -15.93 7.71
N HIS A 175 5.31 -15.10 8.16
CA HIS A 175 5.14 -14.34 9.40
C HIS A 175 3.97 -13.38 9.32
N ILE A 176 3.94 -12.51 8.30
CA ILE A 176 2.87 -11.51 8.09
C ILE A 176 1.52 -12.21 7.89
N SER A 177 1.48 -13.25 7.05
CA SER A 177 0.25 -14.02 6.80
C SER A 177 -0.30 -14.65 8.07
N GLY A 178 0.58 -15.19 8.93
CA GLY A 178 0.19 -15.76 10.22
C GLY A 178 -0.42 -14.72 11.18
N GLU A 179 0.09 -13.49 11.18
CA GLU A 179 -0.47 -12.40 11.97
C GLU A 179 -1.83 -11.94 11.41
N LEU A 180 -1.94 -11.79 10.10
CA LEU A 180 -3.19 -11.44 9.42
C LEU A 180 -4.28 -12.50 9.64
N ASP A 181 -3.92 -13.77 9.59
CA ASP A 181 -4.84 -14.88 9.87
C ASP A 181 -5.44 -14.82 11.27
N ARG A 182 -4.66 -14.45 12.29
CA ARG A 182 -5.12 -14.28 13.67
C ARG A 182 -6.17 -13.19 13.81
N THR A 183 -6.13 -12.19 12.94
CA THR A 183 -7.13 -11.10 12.90
C THR A 183 -8.35 -11.44 12.03
N GLY A 184 -8.33 -12.59 11.36
CA GLY A 184 -9.40 -13.06 10.48
C GLY A 184 -9.28 -12.60 9.03
N ILE A 185 -8.15 -11.98 8.64
CA ILE A 185 -7.85 -11.63 7.26
C ILE A 185 -7.31 -12.86 6.56
N LYS A 186 -8.05 -13.39 5.59
CA LYS A 186 -7.73 -14.62 4.85
C LYS A 186 -7.18 -14.31 3.46
N ASN A 187 -6.20 -15.11 3.02
CA ASN A 187 -5.59 -15.01 1.70
C ASN A 187 -5.14 -13.57 1.34
N PRO A 188 -4.34 -12.92 2.20
CA PRO A 188 -3.92 -11.54 1.95
C PRO A 188 -2.97 -11.46 0.75
N ASN A 189 -3.11 -10.42 -0.07
CA ASN A 189 -2.10 -10.05 -1.06
C ASN A 189 -0.95 -9.34 -0.34
N ILE A 190 0.22 -9.98 -0.29
CA ILE A 190 1.41 -9.47 0.41
C ILE A 190 2.57 -9.36 -0.59
N PHE A 191 3.16 -8.17 -0.68
CA PHE A 191 4.35 -7.91 -1.48
C PHE A 191 5.48 -7.37 -0.61
N ILE A 192 6.68 -7.89 -0.83
CA ILE A 192 7.90 -7.50 -0.14
C ILE A 192 8.77 -6.75 -1.13
N ILE A 193 9.02 -5.47 -0.86
CA ILE A 193 9.67 -4.57 -1.80
C ILE A 193 10.70 -3.66 -1.13
N GLU A 194 11.55 -3.06 -1.95
CA GLU A 194 12.29 -1.84 -1.65
C GLU A 194 11.74 -0.71 -2.53
N ALA A 195 11.00 0.24 -1.95
CA ALA A 195 10.28 1.25 -2.74
C ALA A 195 11.20 2.07 -3.66
N HIS A 196 12.43 2.36 -3.23
CA HIS A 196 13.41 3.05 -4.08
C HIS A 196 13.79 2.26 -5.33
N SER A 197 13.74 0.93 -5.30
CA SER A 197 14.07 0.08 -6.44
C SER A 197 13.03 0.12 -7.56
N LEU A 198 11.83 0.67 -7.29
CA LEU A 198 10.82 0.88 -8.33
C LEU A 198 11.30 1.86 -9.42
N HIS A 199 12.16 2.83 -9.09
CA HIS A 199 12.74 3.74 -10.09
C HIS A 199 13.68 3.05 -11.08
N GLN A 200 14.22 1.89 -10.70
CA GLN A 200 15.20 1.14 -11.48
C GLN A 200 14.83 -0.34 -11.49
N LEU A 201 13.75 -0.68 -12.17
CA LEU A 201 13.20 -2.06 -12.16
C LEU A 201 14.19 -3.11 -12.66
N GLY A 202 15.19 -2.73 -13.45
CA GLY A 202 16.29 -3.64 -13.85
C GLY A 202 17.18 -4.05 -12.67
N GLU A 203 17.15 -3.32 -11.56
CA GLU A 203 17.88 -3.59 -10.32
C GLU A 203 16.96 -4.11 -9.19
N ALA A 204 15.67 -4.28 -9.50
CA ALA A 204 14.69 -4.81 -8.55
C ALA A 204 15.08 -6.21 -8.09
N LYS A 205 15.17 -6.39 -6.78
CA LYS A 205 15.64 -7.66 -6.18
C LYS A 205 14.50 -8.47 -5.55
N PHE A 206 13.40 -7.83 -5.26
CA PHE A 206 12.30 -8.44 -4.51
C PHE A 206 11.06 -8.55 -5.39
N GLU A 207 9.89 -8.19 -4.89
CA GLU A 207 8.61 -8.37 -5.58
C GLU A 207 8.05 -7.07 -6.19
N GLU A 208 8.94 -6.12 -6.56
CA GLU A 208 8.54 -4.86 -7.16
C GLU A 208 7.72 -5.03 -8.43
N LEU A 209 8.18 -5.91 -9.34
CA LEU A 209 7.46 -6.22 -10.58
C LEU A 209 6.14 -6.95 -10.34
N ASP A 210 6.10 -7.86 -9.37
CA ASP A 210 4.89 -8.59 -9.00
C ASP A 210 3.85 -7.65 -8.39
N LEU A 211 4.27 -6.65 -7.60
CA LEU A 211 3.40 -5.60 -7.08
C LEU A 211 2.78 -4.81 -8.25
N LEU A 212 3.59 -4.30 -9.19
CA LEU A 212 3.09 -3.54 -10.33
C LEU A 212 2.12 -4.35 -11.19
N LYS A 213 2.46 -5.63 -11.44
CA LYS A 213 1.58 -6.55 -12.14
C LYS A 213 0.26 -6.73 -11.42
N HIS A 214 0.29 -6.97 -10.11
CA HIS A 214 -0.93 -7.09 -9.30
C HIS A 214 -1.79 -5.82 -9.35
N LEU A 215 -1.17 -4.64 -9.23
CA LEU A 215 -1.90 -3.38 -9.32
C LEU A 215 -2.55 -3.17 -10.69
N SER A 216 -1.88 -3.59 -11.78
CA SER A 216 -2.45 -3.52 -13.13
C SER A 216 -3.61 -4.50 -13.36
N GLU A 217 -3.66 -5.58 -12.59
CA GLU A 217 -4.74 -6.59 -12.65
C GLU A 217 -5.95 -6.22 -11.79
N LEU A 218 -5.85 -5.20 -10.93
CA LEU A 218 -6.98 -4.72 -10.14
C LEU A 218 -8.04 -4.14 -11.09
N GLN A 219 -9.19 -4.82 -11.14
CA GLN A 219 -10.27 -4.42 -12.02
C GLN A 219 -10.88 -3.09 -11.58
N HIS A 220 -10.89 -2.14 -12.48
CA HIS A 220 -11.68 -0.93 -12.34
C HIS A 220 -12.79 -0.95 -13.40
N PRO A 221 -14.06 -0.66 -13.04
CA PRO A 221 -15.20 -0.80 -13.97
C PRO A 221 -15.11 0.07 -15.23
N HIS A 222 -14.19 1.01 -15.28
CA HIS A 222 -14.08 1.97 -16.37
C HIS A 222 -12.70 2.10 -17.03
N LYS A 223 -11.66 1.37 -16.57
CA LYS A 223 -10.29 1.56 -17.10
C LYS A 223 -9.38 0.35 -16.87
N ASP A 224 -8.77 -0.07 -17.96
CA ASP A 224 -7.71 -1.05 -17.96
C ASP A 224 -6.38 -0.33 -17.66
N LEU A 225 -5.79 -0.60 -16.51
CA LEU A 225 -4.40 -0.27 -16.23
C LEU A 225 -3.52 -1.33 -16.84
N SER A 226 -2.57 -0.97 -17.69
CA SER A 226 -1.57 -1.91 -18.16
C SER A 226 -0.33 -1.92 -17.25
N LEU A 227 0.39 -3.03 -17.23
CA LEU A 227 1.65 -3.12 -16.50
C LEU A 227 2.68 -2.10 -17.02
N GLU A 228 2.68 -1.84 -18.33
CA GLU A 228 3.59 -0.87 -18.94
C GLU A 228 3.30 0.56 -18.46
N ASP A 229 2.03 0.90 -18.25
CA ASP A 229 1.63 2.22 -17.73
C ASP A 229 2.14 2.47 -16.29
N LEU A 230 2.32 1.42 -15.49
CA LEU A 230 2.77 1.51 -14.11
C LEU A 230 4.29 1.44 -13.94
N LYS A 231 5.04 1.13 -15.00
CA LYS A 231 6.51 1.14 -14.94
C LYS A 231 7.03 2.57 -14.97
N PRO A 232 7.84 2.99 -14.01
CA PRO A 232 8.52 4.28 -14.07
C PRO A 232 9.40 4.37 -15.32
N HIS A 233 9.36 5.49 -16.00
CA HIS A 233 10.16 5.78 -17.20
C HIS A 233 11.53 6.32 -16.85
#